data_9bafd0e81bc1da3cc589b0cfb8812cc5
#
_entry.id   9bafd0e81bc1da3cc589b0cfb8812cc5
#
_cell.length_a   1.000
_cell.length_b   1.000
_cell.length_c   1.000
_cell.angle_alpha   90.00
_cell.angle_beta   90.00
_cell.angle_gamma   90.00
#
_symmetry.space_group_name_H-M   'P 1'
#
loop_
_entity.id
_entity.type
_entity.pdbx_description
1 polymer ?
#
loop_
_entity_poly.entity_id
_entity_poly.type
_entity_poly.pdbx_seq_one_letter_code
_entity_poly.pdbx_strand_id
1 'polypeptide(L)'
;MKLFTYFRSSASYRVRIALAYKGIAHEAAYVSLPKAEHQAEAFRAVNAQGLVPALEDAGHTLIQSLAIIEYLDERHPVPRLLPGDPVARAYVRAVSQIIACEIHPLNNLRTLKHLRRSYRLDEEGINAWYRHWIADGFAMLEGYLDRERRHGRYCHGDAVSMADCCLVPQVFNAQRYDCDVSPYPTIMRLFDACMQLDAFASTQPMKQPDGVA
;
A
#
# COMPACT_ATOMS: atom_id res chain seq x y z
N MET A 1 7.03 -9.69 -17.14
CA MET A 1 6.75 -9.27 -15.73
C MET A 1 5.38 -9.78 -15.35
N LYS A 2 5.23 -10.43 -14.17
CA LYS A 2 3.96 -11.00 -13.70
C LYS A 2 3.75 -10.63 -12.23
N LEU A 3 2.62 -9.98 -11.92
CA LEU A 3 2.27 -9.55 -10.57
C LEU A 3 1.24 -10.49 -9.95
N PHE A 4 1.61 -11.17 -8.88
CA PHE A 4 0.66 -11.87 -8.01
C PHE A 4 0.00 -10.86 -7.08
N THR A 5 -1.31 -10.76 -7.16
CA THR A 5 -2.08 -9.66 -6.57
C THR A 5 -3.42 -10.13 -6.01
N TYR A 6 -4.00 -9.31 -5.15
CA TYR A 6 -5.38 -9.42 -4.69
C TYR A 6 -5.98 -8.03 -4.59
N PHE A 7 -7.20 -7.83 -5.10
CA PHE A 7 -7.79 -6.51 -5.24
C PHE A 7 -7.80 -5.68 -3.96
N ARG A 8 -8.17 -6.27 -2.81
CA ARG A 8 -8.22 -5.58 -1.50
C ARG A 8 -6.88 -5.48 -0.78
N SER A 9 -5.82 -6.10 -1.28
CA SER A 9 -4.51 -6.00 -0.65
C SER A 9 -3.92 -4.61 -0.84
N SER A 10 -3.75 -3.86 0.25
CA SER A 10 -3.11 -2.54 0.22
C SER A 10 -1.67 -2.62 -0.29
N ALA A 11 -0.93 -3.65 0.11
CA ALA A 11 0.42 -3.86 -0.37
C ALA A 11 0.47 -4.13 -1.88
N SER A 12 -0.52 -4.90 -2.42
CA SER A 12 -0.65 -5.07 -3.87
C SER A 12 -1.08 -3.79 -4.56
N TYR A 13 -1.98 -3.02 -3.95
CA TYR A 13 -2.43 -1.73 -4.51
C TYR A 13 -1.27 -0.75 -4.65
N ARG A 14 -0.32 -0.68 -3.69
CA ARG A 14 0.92 0.10 -3.81
C ARG A 14 1.69 -0.22 -5.09
N VAL A 15 1.87 -1.50 -5.37
CA VAL A 15 2.61 -1.97 -6.55
C VAL A 15 1.83 -1.72 -7.85
N ARG A 16 0.50 -1.93 -7.84
CA ARG A 16 -0.35 -1.59 -9.00
C ARG A 16 -0.25 -0.11 -9.38
N ILE A 17 -0.28 0.79 -8.37
CA ILE A 17 -0.09 2.24 -8.59
C ILE A 17 1.27 2.49 -9.25
N ALA A 18 2.35 1.93 -8.70
CA ALA A 18 3.69 2.14 -9.22
C ALA A 18 3.83 1.66 -10.67
N LEU A 19 3.29 0.47 -10.99
CA LEU A 19 3.28 -0.08 -12.35
C LEU A 19 2.50 0.83 -13.31
N ALA A 20 1.30 1.25 -12.92
CA ALA A 20 0.46 2.12 -13.74
C ALA A 20 1.08 3.50 -13.93
N TYR A 21 1.62 4.10 -12.87
CA TYR A 21 2.27 5.42 -12.94
C TYR A 21 3.49 5.42 -13.85
N LYS A 22 4.24 4.31 -13.86
CA LYS A 22 5.40 4.12 -14.75
C LYS A 22 5.03 3.63 -16.15
N GLY A 23 3.75 3.33 -16.42
CA GLY A 23 3.31 2.79 -17.71
C GLY A 23 3.88 1.39 -18.00
N ILE A 24 4.16 0.58 -16.99
CA ILE A 24 4.77 -0.74 -17.12
C ILE A 24 3.69 -1.79 -17.33
N ALA A 25 3.68 -2.41 -18.51
CA ALA A 25 2.79 -3.52 -18.82
C ALA A 25 3.20 -4.79 -18.03
N HIS A 26 2.21 -5.50 -17.49
CA HIS A 26 2.40 -6.72 -16.73
C HIS A 26 1.20 -7.65 -16.84
N GLU A 27 1.42 -8.95 -16.62
CA GLU A 27 0.37 -9.93 -16.40
C GLU A 27 -0.07 -9.87 -14.93
N ALA A 28 -1.38 -9.86 -14.67
CA ALA A 28 -1.92 -9.98 -13.31
C ALA A 28 -2.31 -11.43 -13.02
N ALA A 29 -1.74 -12.01 -11.95
CA ALA A 29 -2.12 -13.31 -11.41
C ALA A 29 -2.89 -13.09 -10.10
N TYR A 30 -4.20 -13.34 -10.12
CA TYR A 30 -5.05 -13.12 -8.95
C TYR A 30 -4.93 -14.27 -7.96
N VAL A 31 -4.75 -13.93 -6.66
CA VAL A 31 -4.59 -14.87 -5.55
C VAL A 31 -5.65 -14.58 -4.51
N SER A 32 -6.69 -15.39 -4.42
CA SER A 32 -7.81 -15.18 -3.52
C SER A 32 -7.43 -15.40 -2.05
N LEU A 33 -7.36 -14.31 -1.28
CA LEU A 33 -7.09 -14.40 0.16
C LEU A 33 -8.25 -15.02 0.97
N PRO A 34 -9.54 -14.78 0.63
CA PRO A 34 -10.66 -15.47 1.28
C PRO A 34 -10.63 -16.98 1.06
N LYS A 35 -10.27 -17.45 -0.14
CA LYS A 35 -10.13 -18.88 -0.47
C LYS A 35 -8.83 -19.50 0.05
N ALA A 36 -8.02 -18.72 0.77
CA ALA A 36 -6.71 -19.14 1.29
C ALA A 36 -5.69 -19.62 0.21
N GLU A 37 -5.87 -19.22 -1.05
CA GLU A 37 -4.95 -19.60 -2.15
C GLU A 37 -3.50 -19.17 -1.88
N HIS A 38 -3.31 -18.04 -1.14
CA HIS A 38 -1.99 -17.57 -0.69
C HIS A 38 -1.29 -18.54 0.28
N GLN A 39 -2.01 -19.51 0.85
CA GLN A 39 -1.46 -20.55 1.75
C GLN A 39 -1.23 -21.88 1.04
N ALA A 40 -1.74 -22.04 -0.18
CA ALA A 40 -1.54 -23.24 -0.98
C ALA A 40 -0.05 -23.43 -1.35
N GLU A 41 0.38 -24.68 -1.46
CA GLU A 41 1.76 -25.05 -1.80
C GLU A 41 2.23 -24.36 -3.10
N ALA A 42 1.37 -24.33 -4.12
CA ALA A 42 1.67 -23.71 -5.40
C ALA A 42 2.04 -22.22 -5.27
N PHE A 43 1.35 -21.45 -4.41
CA PHE A 43 1.70 -20.05 -4.18
C PHE A 43 2.87 -19.90 -3.20
N ARG A 44 2.99 -20.78 -2.22
CA ARG A 44 4.14 -20.78 -1.30
C ARG A 44 5.46 -21.11 -2.01
N ALA A 45 5.43 -21.83 -3.12
CA ALA A 45 6.58 -22.01 -3.99
C ALA A 45 7.02 -20.68 -4.67
N VAL A 46 6.07 -19.77 -4.94
CA VAL A 46 6.36 -18.42 -5.44
C VAL A 46 6.82 -17.50 -4.31
N ASN A 47 6.10 -17.50 -3.20
CA ASN A 47 6.42 -16.68 -2.03
C ASN A 47 6.21 -17.48 -0.73
N ALA A 48 7.29 -17.93 -0.11
CA ALA A 48 7.27 -18.71 1.13
C ALA A 48 6.55 -17.99 2.30
N GLN A 49 6.44 -16.64 2.27
CA GLN A 49 5.68 -15.89 3.27
C GLN A 49 4.17 -16.12 3.15
N GLY A 50 3.67 -16.61 2.00
CA GLY A 50 2.23 -16.72 1.73
C GLY A 50 1.54 -15.35 1.75
N LEU A 51 2.16 -14.33 1.19
CA LEU A 51 1.65 -12.96 1.13
C LEU A 51 1.72 -12.39 -0.30
N VAL A 52 0.75 -11.57 -0.64
CA VAL A 52 0.78 -10.74 -1.85
C VAL A 52 1.13 -9.29 -1.49
N PRO A 53 1.82 -8.54 -2.37
CA PRO A 53 2.25 -8.89 -3.72
C PRO A 53 3.51 -9.73 -3.75
N ALA A 54 3.66 -10.47 -4.87
CA ALA A 54 4.94 -10.94 -5.37
C ALA A 54 5.05 -10.55 -6.84
N LEU A 55 6.24 -10.23 -7.31
CA LEU A 55 6.51 -9.83 -8.69
C LEU A 55 7.55 -10.76 -9.29
N GLU A 56 7.21 -11.47 -10.36
CA GLU A 56 8.16 -12.20 -11.18
C GLU A 56 8.65 -11.32 -12.34
N ASP A 57 9.95 -11.14 -12.41
CA ASP A 57 10.61 -10.43 -13.51
C ASP A 57 12.01 -10.99 -13.77
N ALA A 58 12.37 -11.14 -15.03
CA ALA A 58 13.69 -11.59 -15.48
C ALA A 58 14.19 -12.88 -14.76
N GLY A 59 13.28 -13.81 -14.45
CA GLY A 59 13.60 -15.07 -13.76
C GLY A 59 13.75 -14.96 -12.24
N HIS A 60 13.48 -13.80 -11.66
CA HIS A 60 13.52 -13.54 -10.22
C HIS A 60 12.13 -13.30 -9.65
N THR A 61 11.90 -13.76 -8.43
CA THR A 61 10.69 -13.44 -7.65
C THR A 61 11.03 -12.41 -6.58
N LEU A 62 10.40 -11.26 -6.68
CA LEU A 62 10.56 -10.14 -5.76
C LEU A 62 9.35 -10.08 -4.82
N ILE A 63 9.60 -9.84 -3.54
CA ILE A 63 8.59 -9.75 -2.49
C ILE A 63 8.74 -8.45 -1.71
N GLN A 64 7.72 -8.09 -0.90
CA GLN A 64 7.62 -6.82 -0.19
C GLN A 64 7.38 -5.62 -1.10
N SER A 65 6.22 -4.97 -0.90
CA SER A 65 5.76 -3.90 -1.81
C SER A 65 6.74 -2.75 -1.97
N LEU A 66 7.46 -2.35 -0.92
CA LEU A 66 8.44 -1.27 -1.00
C LEU A 66 9.66 -1.68 -1.81
N ALA A 67 10.19 -2.89 -1.57
CA ALA A 67 11.33 -3.42 -2.33
C ALA A 67 10.97 -3.59 -3.82
N ILE A 68 9.75 -4.04 -4.12
CA ILE A 68 9.26 -4.15 -5.51
C ILE A 68 9.20 -2.75 -6.16
N ILE A 69 8.69 -1.74 -5.45
CA ILE A 69 8.60 -0.37 -5.99
C ILE A 69 10.00 0.22 -6.22
N GLU A 70 10.94 0.02 -5.29
CA GLU A 70 12.32 0.47 -5.47
C GLU A 70 12.99 -0.23 -6.67
N TYR A 71 12.82 -1.55 -6.81
CA TYR A 71 13.29 -2.29 -7.99
C TYR A 71 12.72 -1.73 -9.30
N LEU A 72 11.40 -1.46 -9.32
CA LEU A 72 10.75 -0.86 -10.49
C LEU A 72 11.30 0.53 -10.79
N ASP A 73 11.62 1.32 -9.76
CA ASP A 73 12.18 2.65 -9.92
C ASP A 73 13.62 2.64 -10.45
N GLU A 74 14.42 1.68 -10.02
CA GLU A 74 15.78 1.48 -10.51
C GLU A 74 15.81 0.95 -11.96
N ARG A 75 14.92 -0.01 -12.29
CA ARG A 75 14.83 -0.59 -13.65
C ARG A 75 14.22 0.38 -14.67
N HIS A 76 13.30 1.22 -14.24
CA HIS A 76 12.55 2.16 -15.04
C HIS A 76 12.60 3.56 -14.38
N PRO A 77 13.72 4.27 -14.49
CA PRO A 77 13.97 5.47 -13.69
C PRO A 77 13.12 6.69 -14.07
N VAL A 78 12.29 6.62 -15.09
CA VAL A 78 11.41 7.71 -15.53
C VAL A 78 9.98 7.19 -15.70
N PRO A 79 8.98 7.85 -15.06
CA PRO A 79 9.11 8.86 -13.99
C PRO A 79 9.66 8.27 -12.70
N ARG A 80 10.43 9.04 -11.93
CA ARG A 80 11.01 8.62 -10.65
C ARG A 80 9.94 8.56 -9.56
N LEU A 81 10.03 7.53 -8.69
CA LEU A 81 9.27 7.42 -7.45
C LEU A 81 10.13 7.69 -6.21
N LEU A 82 11.46 7.66 -6.36
CA LEU A 82 12.41 8.03 -5.33
C LEU A 82 13.29 9.20 -5.80
N PRO A 83 13.44 10.28 -5.00
CA PRO A 83 14.29 11.42 -5.35
C PRO A 83 15.75 11.01 -5.48
N GLY A 84 16.51 11.78 -6.28
CA GLY A 84 17.96 11.59 -6.43
C GLY A 84 18.75 11.99 -5.18
N ASP A 85 18.31 13.04 -4.49
CA ASP A 85 18.95 13.53 -3.28
C ASP A 85 18.79 12.52 -2.11
N PRO A 86 19.87 12.15 -1.39
CA PRO A 86 19.82 11.17 -0.32
C PRO A 86 18.88 11.55 0.84
N VAL A 87 18.81 12.83 1.21
CA VAL A 87 17.96 13.31 2.32
C VAL A 87 16.49 13.28 1.91
N ALA A 88 16.17 13.74 0.70
CA ALA A 88 14.83 13.65 0.15
C ALA A 88 14.37 12.19 -0.01
N ARG A 89 15.27 11.30 -0.43
CA ARG A 89 15.01 9.86 -0.52
C ARG A 89 14.74 9.24 0.84
N ALA A 90 15.51 9.62 1.87
CA ALA A 90 15.28 9.17 3.25
C ALA A 90 13.91 9.61 3.75
N TYR A 91 13.50 10.85 3.47
CA TYR A 91 12.17 11.36 3.81
C TYR A 91 11.05 10.57 3.14
N VAL A 92 11.13 10.34 1.83
CA VAL A 92 10.13 9.54 1.10
C VAL A 92 10.03 8.12 1.66
N ARG A 93 11.19 7.50 1.97
CA ARG A 93 11.20 6.18 2.63
C ARG A 93 10.59 6.22 4.03
N ALA A 94 10.86 7.26 4.83
CA ALA A 94 10.30 7.40 6.17
C ALA A 94 8.76 7.46 6.12
N VAL A 95 8.17 8.31 5.27
CA VAL A 95 6.72 8.37 5.06
C VAL A 95 6.17 7.01 4.61
N SER A 96 6.83 6.36 3.65
CA SER A 96 6.44 5.04 3.15
C SER A 96 6.46 3.97 4.24
N GLN A 97 7.49 4.00 5.11
CA GLN A 97 7.68 3.01 6.18
C GLN A 97 6.75 3.24 7.37
N ILE A 98 6.45 4.49 7.74
CA ILE A 98 5.40 4.78 8.73
C ILE A 98 4.11 4.06 8.33
N ILE A 99 3.72 4.14 7.07
CA ILE A 99 2.51 3.48 6.57
C ILE A 99 2.68 1.96 6.48
N ALA A 100 3.79 1.50 5.88
CA ALA A 100 3.96 0.10 5.53
C ALA A 100 4.43 -0.78 6.69
N CYS A 101 5.14 -0.20 7.69
CA CYS A 101 5.75 -0.94 8.78
C CYS A 101 5.09 -0.68 10.13
N GLU A 102 4.50 0.52 10.34
CA GLU A 102 3.89 0.85 11.63
C GLU A 102 2.35 0.71 11.61
N ILE A 103 1.66 1.10 10.50
CA ILE A 103 0.19 1.05 10.44
C ILE A 103 -0.30 -0.28 9.84
N HIS A 104 0.14 -0.58 8.62
CA HIS A 104 -0.38 -1.71 7.85
C HIS A 104 -0.26 -3.08 8.54
N PRO A 105 0.85 -3.46 9.20
CA PRO A 105 1.00 -4.77 9.81
C PRO A 105 0.01 -5.04 10.94
N LEU A 106 -0.36 -4.00 11.70
CA LEU A 106 -1.32 -4.10 12.81
C LEU A 106 -2.73 -4.41 12.32
N ASN A 107 -3.06 -3.97 11.11
CA ASN A 107 -4.35 -4.13 10.46
C ASN A 107 -4.36 -5.20 9.35
N ASN A 108 -3.26 -5.96 9.22
CA ASN A 108 -3.16 -7.04 8.25
C ASN A 108 -4.10 -8.20 8.59
N LEU A 109 -4.62 -8.89 7.57
CA LEU A 109 -5.52 -10.02 7.69
C LEU A 109 -5.03 -11.10 8.68
N ARG A 110 -3.71 -11.40 8.69
CA ARG A 110 -3.12 -12.38 9.63
C ARG A 110 -3.25 -11.93 11.09
N THR A 111 -3.03 -10.64 11.36
CA THR A 111 -3.19 -10.04 12.70
C THR A 111 -4.65 -10.11 13.13
N LEU A 112 -5.57 -9.66 12.28
CA LEU A 112 -7.01 -9.70 12.59
C LEU A 112 -7.54 -11.12 12.79
N LYS A 113 -7.07 -12.09 11.98
CA LYS A 113 -7.39 -13.52 12.19
C LYS A 113 -6.86 -14.03 13.53
N HIS A 114 -5.67 -13.62 13.94
CA HIS A 114 -5.10 -14.00 15.24
C HIS A 114 -5.91 -13.42 16.40
N LEU A 115 -6.28 -12.15 16.32
CA LEU A 115 -7.14 -11.51 17.34
C LEU A 115 -8.49 -12.22 17.49
N ARG A 116 -9.16 -12.56 16.37
CA ARG A 116 -10.41 -13.32 16.42
C ARG A 116 -10.22 -14.70 17.07
N ARG A 117 -9.17 -15.43 16.71
CA ARG A 117 -8.95 -16.81 17.18
C ARG A 117 -8.44 -16.89 18.61
N SER A 118 -7.43 -16.10 18.95
CA SER A 118 -6.70 -16.22 20.23
C SER A 118 -7.29 -15.33 21.32
N TYR A 119 -7.83 -14.16 20.94
CA TYR A 119 -8.42 -13.21 21.89
C TYR A 119 -9.95 -13.15 21.81
N ARG A 120 -10.56 -13.93 20.90
CA ARG A 120 -12.02 -14.03 20.71
C ARG A 120 -12.71 -12.69 20.48
N LEU A 121 -12.01 -11.73 19.83
CA LEU A 121 -12.63 -10.48 19.47
C LEU A 121 -13.71 -10.73 18.42
N ASP A 122 -14.88 -10.18 18.68
CA ASP A 122 -15.98 -10.09 17.73
C ASP A 122 -15.72 -9.02 16.65
N GLU A 123 -16.69 -8.78 15.79
CA GLU A 123 -16.53 -7.81 14.69
C GLU A 123 -16.37 -6.37 15.21
N GLU A 124 -17.07 -6.02 16.30
CA GLU A 124 -16.94 -4.70 16.91
C GLU A 124 -15.54 -4.49 17.51
N GLY A 125 -15.02 -5.48 18.23
CA GLY A 125 -13.66 -5.45 18.77
C GLY A 125 -12.59 -5.37 17.69
N ILE A 126 -12.79 -6.05 16.54
CA ILE A 126 -11.90 -5.97 15.38
C ILE A 126 -11.95 -4.57 14.74
N ASN A 127 -13.15 -4.00 14.58
CA ASN A 127 -13.32 -2.67 14.03
C ASN A 127 -12.72 -1.59 14.95
N ALA A 128 -12.90 -1.74 16.27
CA ALA A 128 -12.29 -0.87 17.28
C ALA A 128 -10.75 -0.92 17.21
N TRP A 129 -10.16 -2.13 17.14
CA TRP A 129 -8.73 -2.31 16.92
C TRP A 129 -8.25 -1.61 15.66
N TYR A 130 -8.97 -1.82 14.55
CA TYR A 130 -8.60 -1.29 13.25
C TYR A 130 -8.59 0.25 13.26
N ARG A 131 -9.68 0.86 13.78
CA ARG A 131 -9.82 2.31 13.88
C ARG A 131 -8.78 2.93 14.81
N HIS A 132 -8.50 2.28 15.95
CA HIS A 132 -7.47 2.74 16.88
C HIS A 132 -6.10 2.89 16.20
N TRP A 133 -5.62 1.84 15.51
CA TRP A 133 -4.32 1.87 14.88
C TRP A 133 -4.24 2.74 13.61
N ILE A 134 -5.36 2.96 12.95
CA ILE A 134 -5.44 3.99 11.90
C ILE A 134 -5.32 5.39 12.50
N ALA A 135 -6.08 5.70 13.55
CA ALA A 135 -6.07 7.01 14.17
C ALA A 135 -4.70 7.34 14.75
N ASP A 136 -4.07 6.41 15.48
CA ASP A 136 -2.73 6.58 16.04
C ASP A 136 -1.69 6.81 14.94
N GLY A 137 -1.68 5.95 13.91
CA GLY A 137 -0.75 6.05 12.80
C GLY A 137 -0.95 7.29 11.93
N PHE A 138 -2.19 7.71 11.70
CA PHE A 138 -2.47 8.93 10.94
C PHE A 138 -2.12 10.19 11.73
N ALA A 139 -2.29 10.20 13.06
CA ALA A 139 -1.84 11.30 13.90
C ALA A 139 -0.30 11.47 13.83
N MET A 140 0.45 10.36 13.91
CA MET A 140 1.90 10.38 13.72
C MET A 140 2.30 10.88 12.32
N LEU A 141 1.62 10.38 11.28
CA LEU A 141 1.94 10.74 9.90
C LEU A 141 1.63 12.22 9.60
N GLU A 142 0.45 12.71 10.01
CA GLU A 142 0.07 14.12 9.86
C GLU A 142 1.08 15.03 10.54
N GLY A 143 1.41 14.75 11.82
CA GLY A 143 2.40 15.50 12.58
C GLY A 143 3.80 15.46 11.96
N TYR A 144 4.19 14.32 11.34
CA TYR A 144 5.46 14.22 10.63
C TYR A 144 5.47 15.07 9.36
N LEU A 145 4.41 15.00 8.56
CA LEU A 145 4.25 15.79 7.33
C LEU A 145 4.30 17.30 7.63
N ASP A 146 3.57 17.74 8.66
CA ASP A 146 3.49 19.14 9.07
C ASP A 146 4.81 19.67 9.62
N ARG A 147 5.56 18.85 10.37
CA ARG A 147 6.86 19.21 10.89
C ARG A 147 7.92 19.34 9.80
N GLU A 148 8.00 18.37 8.91
CA GLU A 148 9.04 18.32 7.87
C GLU A 148 8.79 19.32 6.73
N ARG A 149 7.51 19.63 6.45
CA ARG A 149 7.09 20.60 5.41
C ARG A 149 7.69 20.35 4.03
N ARG A 150 7.93 19.07 3.70
CA ARG A 150 8.51 18.67 2.41
C ARG A 150 7.43 18.27 1.39
N HIS A 151 6.17 18.19 1.81
CA HIS A 151 5.04 17.98 0.93
C HIS A 151 4.69 19.25 0.14
N GLY A 152 4.25 19.06 -1.09
CA GLY A 152 3.63 20.07 -1.94
C GLY A 152 2.26 19.58 -2.39
N ARG A 153 2.11 19.39 -3.70
CA ARG A 153 0.93 18.73 -4.25
C ARG A 153 0.82 17.26 -3.84
N TYR A 154 1.98 16.59 -3.66
CA TYR A 154 2.11 15.19 -3.25
C TYR A 154 2.95 15.07 -1.97
N CYS A 155 3.17 13.86 -1.50
CA CYS A 155 3.95 13.62 -0.26
C CYS A 155 5.35 14.22 -0.27
N HIS A 156 5.94 14.41 -1.46
CA HIS A 156 7.24 15.07 -1.62
C HIS A 156 7.20 16.08 -2.78
N GLY A 157 7.00 17.34 -2.47
CA GLY A 157 6.88 18.41 -3.46
C GLY A 157 5.73 18.19 -4.43
N ASP A 158 5.98 18.46 -5.72
CA ASP A 158 4.95 18.41 -6.76
C ASP A 158 5.09 17.21 -7.71
N ALA A 159 5.93 16.25 -7.34
CA ALA A 159 6.10 14.99 -8.06
C ALA A 159 5.61 13.81 -7.22
N VAL A 160 4.91 12.88 -7.86
CA VAL A 160 4.51 11.61 -7.23
C VAL A 160 5.72 10.83 -6.78
N SER A 161 5.64 10.25 -5.59
CA SER A 161 6.69 9.45 -4.98
C SER A 161 6.18 8.09 -4.47
N MET A 162 7.08 7.24 -4.01
CA MET A 162 6.74 5.98 -3.34
C MET A 162 5.84 6.21 -2.11
N ALA A 163 5.98 7.35 -1.45
CA ALA A 163 5.15 7.71 -0.30
C ALA A 163 3.67 7.83 -0.68
N ASP A 164 3.36 8.41 -1.84
CA ASP A 164 2.00 8.53 -2.37
C ASP A 164 1.42 7.15 -2.72
N CYS A 165 2.25 6.27 -3.29
CA CYS A 165 1.86 4.88 -3.54
C CYS A 165 1.48 4.14 -2.25
N CYS A 166 2.04 4.54 -1.09
CA CYS A 166 1.72 3.97 0.21
C CYS A 166 0.50 4.65 0.85
N LEU A 167 0.40 5.97 0.74
CA LEU A 167 -0.64 6.78 1.36
C LEU A 167 -2.04 6.40 0.85
N VAL A 168 -2.22 6.37 -0.46
CA VAL A 168 -3.54 6.14 -1.07
C VAL A 168 -4.19 4.82 -0.65
N PRO A 169 -3.51 3.66 -0.69
CA PRO A 169 -4.07 2.42 -0.18
C PRO A 169 -4.42 2.45 1.31
N GLN A 170 -3.69 3.24 2.11
CA GLN A 170 -3.94 3.33 3.54
C GLN A 170 -5.16 4.19 3.85
N VAL A 171 -5.35 5.31 3.13
CA VAL A 171 -6.57 6.13 3.23
C VAL A 171 -7.79 5.34 2.75
N PHE A 172 -7.67 4.59 1.65
CA PHE A 172 -8.73 3.69 1.19
C PHE A 172 -9.17 2.70 2.28
N ASN A 173 -8.21 2.15 3.03
CA ASN A 173 -8.54 1.27 4.16
C ASN A 173 -9.22 2.01 5.31
N ALA A 174 -8.78 3.22 5.64
CA ALA A 174 -9.41 4.04 6.66
C ALA A 174 -10.88 4.30 6.33
N GLN A 175 -11.15 4.72 5.10
CA GLN A 175 -12.52 4.94 4.61
C GLN A 175 -13.38 3.67 4.65
N ARG A 176 -12.81 2.51 4.29
CA ARG A 176 -13.54 1.22 4.31
C ARG A 176 -13.94 0.75 5.71
N TYR A 177 -13.23 1.18 6.75
CA TYR A 177 -13.53 0.86 8.14
C TYR A 177 -14.22 2.01 8.87
N ASP A 178 -14.74 2.98 8.13
CA ASP A 178 -15.42 4.17 8.65
C ASP A 178 -14.60 4.89 9.74
N CYS A 179 -13.28 5.00 9.50
CA CYS A 179 -12.42 5.78 10.37
C CYS A 179 -12.68 7.28 10.15
N ASP A 180 -12.73 8.05 11.23
CA ASP A 180 -12.76 9.51 11.12
C ASP A 180 -11.40 10.00 10.60
N VAL A 181 -11.41 10.58 9.41
CA VAL A 181 -10.23 11.16 8.75
C VAL A 181 -10.21 12.68 8.80
N SER A 182 -11.23 13.31 9.39
CA SER A 182 -11.35 14.77 9.48
C SER A 182 -10.20 15.45 10.27
N PRO A 183 -9.54 14.78 11.26
CA PRO A 183 -8.40 15.37 11.95
C PRO A 183 -7.10 15.43 11.12
N TYR A 184 -7.07 14.87 9.90
CA TYR A 184 -5.86 14.70 9.09
C TYR A 184 -5.96 15.43 7.75
N PRO A 185 -6.05 16.78 7.73
CA PRO A 185 -6.31 17.57 6.51
C PRO A 185 -5.16 17.47 5.48
N THR A 186 -3.89 17.36 5.92
CA THR A 186 -2.75 17.22 5.02
C THR A 186 -2.80 15.87 4.31
N ILE A 187 -3.02 14.78 5.04
CA ILE A 187 -3.20 13.42 4.49
C ILE A 187 -4.31 13.41 3.46
N MET A 188 -5.48 13.98 3.78
CA MET A 188 -6.64 13.97 2.88
C MET A 188 -6.41 14.81 1.63
N ARG A 189 -5.79 15.97 1.76
CA ARG A 189 -5.42 16.81 0.61
C ARG A 189 -4.46 16.09 -0.34
N LEU A 190 -3.47 15.39 0.19
CA LEU A 190 -2.52 14.62 -0.61
C LEU A 190 -3.21 13.43 -1.29
N PHE A 191 -4.09 12.73 -0.58
CA PHE A 191 -4.93 11.67 -1.14
C PHE A 191 -5.78 12.17 -2.30
N ASP A 192 -6.50 13.28 -2.13
CA ASP A 192 -7.36 13.84 -3.16
C ASP A 192 -6.56 14.25 -4.40
N ALA A 193 -5.37 14.83 -4.22
CA ALA A 193 -4.48 15.17 -5.32
C ALA A 193 -4.00 13.93 -6.11
N CYS A 194 -3.67 12.84 -5.41
CA CYS A 194 -3.29 11.57 -6.04
C CYS A 194 -4.46 10.97 -6.84
N MET A 195 -5.68 11.02 -6.29
CA MET A 195 -6.86 10.44 -6.92
C MET A 195 -7.31 11.15 -8.20
N GLN A 196 -6.77 12.35 -8.51
CA GLN A 196 -6.94 13.00 -9.82
C GLN A 196 -6.09 12.35 -10.93
N LEU A 197 -5.13 11.50 -10.57
CA LEU A 197 -4.29 10.80 -11.53
C LEU A 197 -4.88 9.43 -11.88
N ASP A 198 -4.97 9.11 -13.17
CA ASP A 198 -5.53 7.83 -13.63
C ASP A 198 -4.78 6.62 -13.05
N ALA A 199 -3.46 6.71 -12.89
CA ALA A 199 -2.64 5.66 -12.30
C ALA A 199 -3.11 5.24 -10.89
N PHE A 200 -3.69 6.16 -10.11
CA PHE A 200 -4.25 5.88 -8.79
C PHE A 200 -5.73 5.50 -8.88
N ALA A 201 -6.50 6.26 -9.64
CA ALA A 201 -7.93 6.08 -9.75
C ALA A 201 -8.33 4.77 -10.44
N SER A 202 -7.61 4.35 -11.49
CA SER A 202 -7.91 3.10 -12.24
C SER A 202 -7.46 1.84 -11.51
N THR A 203 -6.44 1.95 -10.64
CA THR A 203 -5.86 0.79 -9.93
C THR A 203 -6.48 0.51 -8.56
N GLN A 204 -7.50 1.29 -8.15
CA GLN A 204 -8.19 1.07 -6.88
C GLN A 204 -8.90 -0.30 -6.82
N PRO A 205 -9.11 -0.84 -5.61
CA PRO A 205 -9.61 -2.20 -5.41
C PRO A 205 -10.86 -2.54 -6.21
N MET A 206 -11.90 -1.71 -6.16
CA MET A 206 -13.19 -2.00 -6.80
C MET A 206 -13.17 -1.89 -8.33
N LYS A 207 -12.06 -1.46 -8.92
CA LYS A 207 -11.85 -1.46 -10.38
C LYS A 207 -11.00 -2.64 -10.87
N GLN A 208 -10.56 -3.51 -9.96
CA GLN A 208 -9.80 -4.68 -10.35
C GLN A 208 -10.72 -5.83 -10.76
N PRO A 209 -10.34 -6.65 -11.77
CA PRO A 209 -11.16 -7.75 -12.25
C PRO A 209 -11.62 -8.73 -11.15
N ASP A 210 -10.76 -9.04 -10.19
CA ASP A 210 -11.06 -9.90 -9.04
C ASP A 210 -11.85 -9.19 -7.92
N GLY A 211 -12.16 -7.91 -8.10
CA GLY A 211 -12.99 -7.10 -7.18
C GLY A 211 -14.46 -6.98 -7.60
N VAL A 212 -14.77 -7.34 -8.84
CA VAL A 212 -16.09 -7.18 -9.48
C VAL A 212 -16.83 -8.51 -9.58
N ALA A 213 -16.19 -9.61 -9.16
CA ALA A 213 -16.70 -10.99 -9.21
C ALA A 213 -17.44 -11.40 -7.94
#